data_fa12dbf38ed2d708853a431eafed2a21
#
_entry.id   fa12dbf38ed2d708853a431eafed2a21
#
_cell.length_a   1.000
_cell.length_b   1.000
_cell.length_c   1.000
_cell.angle_alpha   90.00
_cell.angle_beta   90.00
_cell.angle_gamma   90.00
#
_symmetry.space_group_name_H-M   'P 1'
#
loop_
_entity.id
_entity.type
_entity.pdbx_description
1 polymer ?
#
loop_
_entity_poly.entity_id
_entity_poly.type
_entity_poly.pdbx_seq_one_letter_code
_entity_poly.pdbx_strand_id
1 'polypeptide(L)'
;QILWAFGDEAVAEVTGRSIRPLKSSDGALFIEKRAASSNSSETQAFMDGEKNILIFSDAGGTGRSYHAAQTAKNQKRRRHYLLEPGWRADAAIQGLGRTHRSAQVSAPFFRVCTSDVHGEKRFTSTISKRLDQLGALTKGQRETGSQGMFREEDNLESPIARSALRGYYADLAAGRAEAMGYETFTDWTA
;
A
#
# COMPACT_ATOMS: atom_id res chain seq x y z
N GLN A 1 -2.88 3.83 15.10
CA GLN A 1 -3.54 5.13 14.77
C GLN A 1 -4.96 4.91 14.25
N ILE A 2 -5.20 4.08 13.20
CA ILE A 2 -6.54 3.86 12.64
C ILE A 2 -7.51 3.31 13.70
N LEU A 3 -7.09 2.28 14.46
CA LEU A 3 -7.89 1.73 15.57
C LEU A 3 -8.23 2.80 16.63
N TRP A 4 -7.32 3.73 16.89
CA TRP A 4 -7.58 4.81 17.86
C TRP A 4 -8.51 5.89 17.32
N ALA A 5 -8.51 6.10 16.00
CA ALA A 5 -9.36 7.09 15.36
C ALA A 5 -10.81 6.61 15.19
N PHE A 6 -11.01 5.32 14.92
CA PHE A 6 -12.31 4.77 14.54
C PHE A 6 -12.89 3.76 15.56
N GLY A 7 -12.09 3.35 16.56
CA GLY A 7 -12.47 2.33 17.54
C GLY A 7 -12.37 0.90 16.97
N ASP A 8 -12.22 -0.06 17.85
CA ASP A 8 -12.15 -1.49 17.52
C ASP A 8 -13.52 -2.08 17.12
N GLU A 9 -14.61 -1.44 17.52
CA GLU A 9 -15.99 -1.75 17.08
C GLU A 9 -16.17 -1.58 15.56
N ALA A 10 -15.53 -0.56 14.97
CA ALA A 10 -15.66 -0.25 13.55
C ALA A 10 -14.56 -0.90 12.69
N VAL A 11 -13.43 -1.29 13.30
CA VAL A 11 -12.22 -1.72 12.60
C VAL A 11 -11.95 -3.19 12.83
N ALA A 12 -11.91 -3.95 11.76
CA ALA A 12 -11.40 -5.32 11.72
C ALA A 12 -9.90 -5.30 11.44
N GLU A 13 -9.11 -6.07 12.21
CA GLU A 13 -7.67 -6.19 12.00
C GLU A 13 -7.28 -7.63 11.66
N VAL A 14 -6.69 -7.81 10.47
CA VAL A 14 -6.20 -9.11 9.98
C VAL A 14 -4.71 -8.99 9.66
N THR A 15 -3.90 -9.08 10.70
CA THR A 15 -2.45 -8.91 10.63
C THR A 15 -1.72 -10.06 11.32
N GLY A 16 -0.39 -10.11 11.17
CA GLY A 16 0.45 -11.09 11.87
C GLY A 16 0.76 -10.73 13.33
N ARG A 17 0.23 -9.61 13.85
CA ARG A 17 0.52 -9.19 15.23
C ARG A 17 -0.20 -10.07 16.25
N SER A 18 0.52 -10.51 17.26
CA SER A 18 -0.02 -11.24 18.41
C SER A 18 -0.44 -10.32 19.55
N ILE A 19 0.01 -9.08 19.55
CA ILE A 19 -0.31 -8.06 20.55
C ILE A 19 -0.62 -6.73 19.84
N ARG A 20 -1.52 -5.94 20.42
CA ARG A 20 -1.79 -4.58 19.94
C ARG A 20 -2.05 -3.62 21.11
N PRO A 21 -1.59 -2.36 21.01
CA PRO A 21 -1.99 -1.33 21.95
C PRO A 21 -3.39 -0.83 21.62
N LEU A 22 -4.27 -0.83 22.57
CA LEU A 22 -5.61 -0.23 22.50
C LEU A 22 -5.70 0.96 23.44
N LYS A 23 -6.64 1.83 23.17
CA LYS A 23 -6.98 2.99 24.00
C LYS A 23 -8.38 2.80 24.58
N SER A 24 -8.48 2.82 25.88
CA SER A 24 -9.77 2.78 26.58
C SER A 24 -10.54 4.10 26.42
N SER A 25 -11.82 4.10 26.74
CA SER A 25 -12.70 5.28 26.67
C SER A 25 -12.23 6.43 27.58
N ASP A 26 -11.54 6.12 28.68
CA ASP A 26 -10.91 7.10 29.57
C ASP A 26 -9.54 7.61 29.08
N GLY A 27 -9.07 7.10 27.93
CA GLY A 27 -7.79 7.48 27.33
C GLY A 27 -6.59 6.65 27.76
N ALA A 28 -6.74 5.71 28.71
CA ALA A 28 -5.67 4.83 29.13
C ALA A 28 -5.25 3.87 28.01
N LEU A 29 -3.94 3.65 27.88
CA LEU A 29 -3.38 2.68 26.95
C LEU A 29 -3.22 1.32 27.62
N PHE A 30 -3.68 0.27 26.96
CA PHE A 30 -3.47 -1.09 27.41
C PHE A 30 -3.04 -2.00 26.24
N ILE A 31 -2.40 -3.10 26.59
CA ILE A 31 -1.92 -4.08 25.61
C ILE A 31 -2.88 -5.26 25.60
N GLU A 32 -3.49 -5.50 24.44
CA GLU A 32 -4.32 -6.66 24.21
C GLU A 32 -3.50 -7.78 23.55
N LYS A 33 -3.66 -9.00 24.05
CA LYS A 33 -3.18 -10.21 23.36
C LYS A 33 -4.26 -10.69 22.40
N ARG A 34 -3.88 -10.86 21.14
CA ARG A 34 -4.78 -11.36 20.10
C ARG A 34 -4.71 -12.87 20.03
N ALA A 35 -5.86 -13.54 20.09
CA ALA A 35 -5.94 -14.99 19.90
C ALA A 35 -5.59 -15.35 18.44
N ALA A 36 -5.09 -16.56 18.22
CA ALA A 36 -4.77 -17.06 16.87
C ALA A 36 -6.01 -17.08 15.93
N SER A 37 -7.21 -17.26 16.50
CA SER A 37 -8.49 -17.22 15.77
C SER A 37 -8.97 -15.82 15.43
N SER A 38 -8.41 -14.76 16.02
CA SER A 38 -8.90 -13.37 15.83
C SER A 38 -8.95 -12.96 14.37
N ASN A 39 -7.98 -13.36 13.55
CA ASN A 39 -8.00 -13.03 12.13
C ASN A 39 -9.21 -13.61 11.38
N SER A 40 -9.73 -14.75 11.81
CA SER A 40 -10.92 -15.35 11.19
C SER A 40 -12.20 -14.63 11.61
N SER A 41 -12.36 -14.35 12.91
CA SER A 41 -13.51 -13.60 13.42
C SER A 41 -13.57 -12.17 12.89
N GLU A 42 -12.43 -11.48 12.82
CA GLU A 42 -12.32 -10.14 12.25
C GLU A 42 -12.64 -10.12 10.74
N THR A 43 -12.17 -11.13 10.00
CA THR A 43 -12.54 -11.29 8.59
C THR A 43 -14.04 -11.45 8.44
N GLN A 44 -14.66 -12.31 9.26
CA GLN A 44 -16.09 -12.57 9.19
C GLN A 44 -16.90 -11.33 9.54
N ALA A 45 -16.54 -10.61 10.61
CA ALA A 45 -17.20 -9.37 11.02
C ALA A 45 -17.18 -8.31 9.89
N PHE A 46 -16.07 -8.20 9.16
CA PHE A 46 -16.01 -7.32 7.99
C PHE A 46 -16.86 -7.82 6.82
N MET A 47 -16.82 -9.12 6.52
CA MET A 47 -17.58 -9.71 5.42
C MET A 47 -19.07 -9.75 5.68
N ASP A 48 -19.50 -9.76 6.94
CA ASP A 48 -20.90 -9.65 7.36
C ASP A 48 -21.39 -8.19 7.47
N GLY A 49 -20.45 -7.23 7.48
CA GLY A 49 -20.78 -5.80 7.55
C GLY A 49 -20.96 -5.27 8.97
N GLU A 50 -20.63 -6.05 9.98
CA GLU A 50 -20.58 -5.65 11.38
C GLU A 50 -19.48 -4.60 11.61
N LYS A 51 -18.31 -4.83 10.99
CA LYS A 51 -17.22 -3.86 10.93
C LYS A 51 -17.07 -3.28 9.52
N ASN A 52 -16.89 -1.97 9.43
CA ASN A 52 -16.86 -1.28 8.13
C ASN A 52 -15.46 -0.98 7.60
N ILE A 53 -14.44 -1.06 8.44
CA ILE A 53 -13.04 -0.82 8.10
C ILE A 53 -12.26 -2.11 8.32
N LEU A 54 -11.44 -2.48 7.34
CA LEU A 54 -10.55 -3.63 7.44
C LEU A 54 -9.10 -3.19 7.26
N ILE A 55 -8.26 -3.50 8.24
CA ILE A 55 -6.81 -3.39 8.12
C ILE A 55 -6.25 -4.79 7.92
N PHE A 56 -5.49 -4.99 6.87
CA PHE A 56 -4.81 -6.28 6.67
C PHE A 56 -3.37 -6.09 6.21
N SER A 57 -2.54 -7.06 6.50
CA SER A 57 -1.17 -7.18 6.02
C SER A 57 -0.97 -8.51 5.31
N ASP A 58 0.13 -8.66 4.56
CA ASP A 58 0.45 -9.92 3.89
C ASP A 58 0.48 -11.10 4.86
N ALA A 59 1.08 -10.93 6.03
CA ALA A 59 1.20 -12.00 7.03
C ALA A 59 -0.16 -12.48 7.59
N GLY A 60 -1.13 -11.57 7.74
CA GLY A 60 -2.47 -11.92 8.25
C GLY A 60 -3.47 -12.26 7.14
N GLY A 61 -3.25 -11.72 5.95
CA GLY A 61 -4.18 -11.79 4.83
C GLY A 61 -3.97 -12.97 3.87
N THR A 62 -2.92 -13.78 4.05
CA THR A 62 -2.61 -14.91 3.14
C THR A 62 -3.79 -15.88 3.04
N GLY A 63 -4.16 -16.23 1.81
CA GLY A 63 -5.28 -17.14 1.53
C GLY A 63 -6.68 -16.56 1.68
N ARG A 64 -6.83 -15.31 2.15
CA ARG A 64 -8.13 -14.66 2.38
C ARG A 64 -8.53 -13.73 1.25
N SER A 65 -9.82 -13.48 1.12
CA SER A 65 -10.39 -12.56 0.13
C SER A 65 -11.44 -11.67 0.81
N TYR A 66 -11.44 -10.39 0.42
CA TYR A 66 -12.28 -9.34 1.05
C TYR A 66 -13.15 -8.61 0.02
N HIS A 67 -13.28 -9.18 -1.19
CA HIS A 67 -14.09 -8.59 -2.26
C HIS A 67 -15.58 -8.61 -1.92
N ALA A 68 -16.36 -7.79 -2.61
CA ALA A 68 -17.82 -7.78 -2.50
C ALA A 68 -18.40 -8.98 -3.26
N ALA A 69 -18.22 -10.18 -2.72
CA ALA A 69 -18.71 -11.41 -3.36
C ALA A 69 -20.25 -11.40 -3.45
N GLN A 70 -20.80 -12.00 -4.51
CA GLN A 70 -22.25 -12.14 -4.67
C GLN A 70 -22.91 -12.93 -3.51
N THR A 71 -22.14 -13.81 -2.88
CA THR A 71 -22.58 -14.66 -1.76
C THR A 71 -22.34 -14.02 -0.38
N ALA A 72 -21.61 -12.89 -0.31
CA ALA A 72 -21.33 -12.21 0.96
C ALA A 72 -22.52 -11.39 1.43
N LYS A 73 -22.76 -11.33 2.73
CA LYS A 73 -23.77 -10.43 3.33
C LYS A 73 -23.46 -8.97 3.03
N ASN A 74 -22.19 -8.59 3.19
CA ASN A 74 -21.72 -7.25 2.90
C ASN A 74 -21.32 -7.11 1.43
N GLN A 75 -22.22 -6.64 0.61
CA GLN A 75 -22.01 -6.38 -0.81
C GLN A 75 -21.63 -4.90 -1.11
N LYS A 76 -21.37 -4.09 -0.08
CA LYS A 76 -20.93 -2.70 -0.26
C LYS A 76 -19.66 -2.67 -1.12
N ARG A 77 -19.58 -1.68 -2.02
CA ARG A 77 -18.39 -1.47 -2.84
C ARG A 77 -17.16 -1.26 -1.97
N ARG A 78 -16.11 -2.01 -2.22
CA ARG A 78 -14.85 -1.90 -1.48
C ARG A 78 -14.09 -0.64 -1.90
N ARG A 79 -13.60 0.13 -0.90
CA ARG A 79 -12.62 1.20 -1.10
C ARG A 79 -11.32 0.72 -0.48
N HIS A 80 -10.36 0.41 -1.32
CA HIS A 80 -9.08 -0.15 -0.89
C HIS A 80 -8.01 0.94 -0.93
N TYR A 81 -7.47 1.25 0.23
CA TYR A 81 -6.35 2.17 0.40
C TYR A 81 -5.07 1.37 0.54
N LEU A 82 -4.13 1.53 -0.38
CA LEU A 82 -2.79 0.97 -0.28
C LEU A 82 -1.90 2.00 0.42
N LEU A 83 -1.66 1.80 1.72
CA LEU A 83 -0.92 2.75 2.57
C LEU A 83 0.59 2.56 2.46
N GLU A 84 1.03 1.30 2.44
CA GLU A 84 2.43 0.91 2.38
C GLU A 84 2.63 -0.08 1.23
N PRO A 85 2.95 0.41 0.04
CA PRO A 85 3.09 -0.45 -1.14
C PRO A 85 4.28 -1.42 -1.03
N GLY A 86 5.26 -1.14 -0.16
CA GLY A 86 6.46 -1.96 0.00
C GLY A 86 7.38 -1.93 -1.23
N TRP A 87 8.44 -2.74 -1.18
CA TRP A 87 9.44 -2.82 -2.25
C TRP A 87 9.05 -3.74 -3.41
N ARG A 88 8.07 -4.62 -3.18
CA ARG A 88 7.69 -5.66 -4.13
C ARG A 88 6.34 -5.33 -4.76
N ALA A 89 6.37 -4.95 -6.02
CA ALA A 89 5.16 -4.65 -6.79
C ALA A 89 4.21 -5.84 -6.88
N ASP A 90 4.72 -7.06 -6.97
CA ASP A 90 3.92 -8.29 -6.98
C ASP A 90 3.14 -8.49 -5.67
N ALA A 91 3.75 -8.22 -4.52
CA ALA A 91 3.06 -8.28 -3.23
C ALA A 91 1.95 -7.23 -3.12
N ALA A 92 2.21 -5.99 -3.56
CA ALA A 92 1.19 -4.95 -3.60
C ALA A 92 0.01 -5.33 -4.51
N ILE A 93 0.29 -5.89 -5.70
CA ILE A 93 -0.74 -6.35 -6.63
C ILE A 93 -1.54 -7.52 -6.05
N GLN A 94 -0.88 -8.47 -5.38
CA GLN A 94 -1.57 -9.54 -4.67
C GLN A 94 -2.47 -9.00 -3.56
N GLY A 95 -2.02 -7.98 -2.83
CA GLY A 95 -2.83 -7.25 -1.85
C GLY A 95 -4.08 -6.63 -2.49
N LEU A 96 -3.93 -5.91 -3.60
CA LEU A 96 -5.05 -5.34 -4.35
C LEU A 96 -6.02 -6.44 -4.83
N GLY A 97 -5.49 -7.59 -5.26
CA GLY A 97 -6.26 -8.76 -5.65
C GLY A 97 -7.13 -9.37 -4.54
N ARG A 98 -6.90 -9.04 -3.26
CA ARG A 98 -7.75 -9.49 -2.15
C ARG A 98 -9.14 -8.87 -2.19
N THR A 99 -9.27 -7.68 -2.74
CA THR A 99 -10.54 -6.96 -2.85
C THR A 99 -11.11 -6.96 -4.27
N HIS A 100 -10.37 -7.49 -5.25
CA HIS A 100 -10.78 -7.59 -6.65
C HIS A 100 -10.71 -9.03 -7.13
N ARG A 101 -11.87 -9.66 -7.29
CA ARG A 101 -12.00 -11.06 -7.70
C ARG A 101 -13.17 -11.23 -8.68
N SER A 102 -13.17 -12.37 -9.36
CA SER A 102 -14.35 -12.84 -10.12
C SER A 102 -15.56 -13.02 -9.20
N ALA A 103 -16.76 -13.02 -9.76
CA ALA A 103 -18.03 -13.17 -9.03
C ALA A 103 -18.24 -12.09 -7.93
N GLN A 104 -17.81 -10.88 -8.16
CA GLN A 104 -18.07 -9.73 -7.29
C GLN A 104 -19.25 -8.90 -7.80
N VAL A 105 -20.01 -8.32 -6.88
CA VAL A 105 -21.17 -7.46 -7.19
C VAL A 105 -20.71 -6.14 -7.80
N SER A 106 -19.58 -5.60 -7.33
CA SER A 106 -19.02 -4.33 -7.81
C SER A 106 -17.51 -4.35 -7.77
N ALA A 107 -16.88 -3.72 -8.77
CA ALA A 107 -15.44 -3.52 -8.80
C ALA A 107 -15.01 -2.60 -7.65
N PRO A 108 -13.89 -2.89 -6.97
CA PRO A 108 -13.37 -2.04 -5.92
C PRO A 108 -12.89 -0.70 -6.48
N PHE A 109 -12.80 0.28 -5.61
CA PHE A 109 -12.12 1.54 -5.87
C PHE A 109 -10.77 1.54 -5.17
N PHE A 110 -9.68 1.65 -5.92
CA PHE A 110 -8.32 1.67 -5.39
C PHE A 110 -7.82 3.09 -5.18
N ARG A 111 -7.15 3.31 -4.05
CA ARG A 111 -6.39 4.52 -3.78
C ARG A 111 -5.00 4.13 -3.27
N VAL A 112 -3.98 4.54 -3.98
CA VAL A 112 -2.60 4.45 -3.52
C VAL A 112 -2.30 5.72 -2.73
N CYS A 113 -1.93 5.55 -1.47
CA CYS A 113 -1.54 6.65 -0.61
C CYS A 113 -0.02 6.81 -0.67
N THR A 114 0.42 8.02 -0.91
CA THR A 114 1.84 8.39 -0.92
C THR A 114 2.00 9.75 -0.28
N SER A 115 3.11 9.98 0.39
CA SER A 115 3.48 11.31 0.86
C SER A 115 4.18 12.08 -0.28
N ASP A 116 4.48 13.35 -0.05
CA ASP A 116 5.21 14.19 -1.00
C ASP A 116 6.74 13.95 -0.95
N VAL A 117 7.17 12.90 -0.27
CA VAL A 117 8.58 12.50 -0.20
C VAL A 117 8.97 11.78 -1.50
N HIS A 118 10.00 12.29 -2.16
CA HIS A 118 10.47 11.75 -3.46
C HIS A 118 10.83 10.26 -3.41
N GLY A 119 11.33 9.76 -2.27
CA GLY A 119 11.62 8.34 -2.09
C GLY A 119 10.39 7.44 -2.19
N GLU A 120 9.22 7.91 -1.76
CA GLU A 120 7.97 7.15 -1.86
C GLU A 120 7.42 7.08 -3.29
N LYS A 121 7.67 8.11 -4.11
CA LYS A 121 7.27 8.12 -5.53
C LYS A 121 7.90 6.98 -6.31
N ARG A 122 9.08 6.51 -5.91
CA ARG A 122 9.74 5.34 -6.51
C ARG A 122 8.93 4.06 -6.36
N PHE A 123 8.35 3.82 -5.18
CA PHE A 123 7.51 2.63 -4.95
C PHE A 123 6.23 2.69 -5.75
N THR A 124 5.58 3.84 -5.74
CA THR A 124 4.35 4.07 -6.49
C THR A 124 4.56 3.93 -7.98
N SER A 125 5.66 4.43 -8.53
CA SER A 125 5.96 4.32 -9.97
C SER A 125 6.19 2.86 -10.39
N THR A 126 6.88 2.07 -9.57
CA THR A 126 7.11 0.64 -9.83
C THR A 126 5.80 -0.16 -9.86
N ILE A 127 4.90 0.11 -8.90
CA ILE A 127 3.60 -0.55 -8.84
C ILE A 127 2.75 -0.17 -10.04
N SER A 128 2.74 1.11 -10.40
CA SER A 128 1.97 1.59 -11.54
C SER A 128 2.43 0.98 -12.85
N LYS A 129 3.73 0.97 -13.10
CA LYS A 129 4.30 0.32 -14.27
C LYS A 129 3.88 -1.15 -14.37
N ARG A 130 3.81 -1.83 -13.25
CA ARG A 130 3.38 -3.24 -13.21
C ARG A 130 1.87 -3.38 -13.44
N LEU A 131 1.07 -2.47 -12.90
CA LEU A 131 -0.38 -2.43 -13.16
C LEU A 131 -0.67 -2.14 -14.63
N ASP A 132 0.05 -1.22 -15.25
CA ASP A 132 -0.07 -0.91 -16.68
C ASP A 132 0.29 -2.14 -17.54
N GLN A 133 1.36 -2.82 -17.20
CA GLN A 133 1.75 -4.05 -17.91
C GLN A 133 0.67 -5.13 -17.80
N LEU A 134 0.06 -5.31 -16.62
CA LEU A 134 -1.03 -6.25 -16.40
C LEU A 134 -2.33 -5.79 -17.09
N GLY A 135 -2.62 -4.52 -17.06
CA GLY A 135 -3.77 -3.92 -17.76
C GLY A 135 -3.67 -4.05 -19.28
N ALA A 136 -2.51 -3.83 -19.84
CA ALA A 136 -2.25 -4.02 -21.25
C ALA A 136 -2.39 -5.49 -21.68
N LEU A 137 -2.02 -6.42 -20.82
CA LEU A 137 -2.15 -7.87 -21.07
C LEU A 137 -3.59 -8.36 -20.96
N THR A 138 -4.39 -7.79 -20.05
CA THR A 138 -5.73 -8.34 -19.74
C THR A 138 -6.87 -7.70 -20.51
N LYS A 139 -6.74 -6.45 -20.99
CA LYS A 139 -7.89 -5.71 -21.56
C LYS A 139 -7.62 -5.00 -22.87
N GLY A 140 -6.40 -4.92 -23.35
CA GLY A 140 -6.08 -4.15 -24.57
C GLY A 140 -6.44 -2.66 -24.49
N GLN A 141 -6.93 -2.17 -23.34
CA GLN A 141 -7.34 -0.81 -23.10
C GLN A 141 -6.19 0.00 -22.52
N ARG A 142 -5.59 0.84 -23.33
CA ARG A 142 -4.53 1.78 -22.93
C ARG A 142 -5.02 3.01 -22.16
N GLU A 143 -6.33 3.19 -22.00
CA GLU A 143 -6.85 4.52 -21.65
C GLU A 143 -7.40 4.72 -20.25
N THR A 144 -7.49 3.74 -19.35
CA THR A 144 -8.31 3.94 -18.15
C THR A 144 -7.63 3.84 -16.79
N GLY A 145 -6.34 3.68 -16.70
CA GLY A 145 -5.74 3.42 -15.37
C GLY A 145 -4.68 4.39 -14.90
N SER A 146 -3.86 4.93 -15.78
CA SER A 146 -2.62 5.58 -15.36
C SER A 146 -2.41 7.02 -15.81
N GLN A 147 -3.24 7.54 -16.69
CA GLN A 147 -2.99 8.84 -17.33
C GLN A 147 -2.90 10.07 -16.41
N GLY A 148 -3.04 9.93 -15.10
CA GLY A 148 -2.89 11.04 -14.17
C GLY A 148 -2.09 10.74 -12.91
N MET A 149 -1.80 9.47 -12.63
CA MET A 149 -1.12 9.09 -11.38
C MET A 149 0.41 9.05 -11.50
N PHE A 150 0.95 8.87 -12.72
CA PHE A 150 2.38 8.69 -12.92
C PHE A 150 2.82 9.37 -14.20
N ARG A 151 3.73 10.31 -14.05
CA ARG A 151 4.40 10.95 -15.15
C ARG A 151 5.70 10.19 -15.44
N GLU A 152 6.19 10.25 -16.68
CA GLU A 152 7.52 9.67 -17.01
C GLU A 152 8.63 10.22 -16.13
N GLU A 153 8.50 11.47 -15.70
CA GLU A 153 9.40 12.14 -14.77
C GLU A 153 9.44 11.49 -13.37
N ASP A 154 8.36 10.80 -12.96
CA ASP A 154 8.32 10.05 -11.68
C ASP A 154 9.02 8.68 -11.78
N ASN A 155 9.46 8.27 -12.99
CA ASN A 155 10.17 7.01 -13.22
C ASN A 155 11.68 7.15 -12.93
N LEU A 156 12.05 7.08 -11.67
CA LEU A 156 13.45 7.15 -11.21
C LEU A 156 14.32 5.96 -11.69
N GLU A 157 13.74 4.97 -12.33
CA GLU A 157 14.46 3.81 -12.92
C GLU A 157 14.66 3.94 -14.43
N SER A 158 14.20 5.03 -15.03
CA SER A 158 14.42 5.28 -16.46
C SER A 158 15.93 5.44 -16.77
N PRO A 159 16.37 5.14 -18.01
CA PRO A 159 17.75 5.41 -18.42
C PRO A 159 18.17 6.87 -18.22
N ILE A 160 17.23 7.79 -18.44
CA ILE A 160 17.44 9.24 -18.25
C ILE A 160 17.68 9.55 -16.78
N ALA A 161 16.83 9.05 -15.86
CA ALA A 161 16.99 9.26 -14.43
C ALA A 161 18.31 8.66 -13.91
N ARG A 162 18.71 7.47 -14.39
CA ARG A 162 20.00 6.87 -14.05
C ARG A 162 21.18 7.69 -14.56
N SER A 163 21.08 8.25 -15.77
CA SER A 163 22.12 9.12 -16.33
C SER A 163 22.22 10.43 -15.53
N ALA A 164 21.08 11.04 -15.20
CA ALA A 164 21.03 12.24 -14.36
C ALA A 164 21.64 12.01 -12.98
N LEU A 165 21.32 10.86 -12.34
CA LEU A 165 21.89 10.49 -11.04
C LEU A 165 23.40 10.29 -11.11
N ARG A 166 23.92 9.66 -12.16
CA ARG A 166 25.36 9.52 -12.38
C ARG A 166 26.04 10.88 -12.57
N GLY A 167 25.41 11.77 -13.34
CA GLY A 167 25.89 13.14 -13.52
C GLY A 167 25.94 13.88 -12.20
N TYR A 168 24.89 13.79 -11.40
CA TYR A 168 24.82 14.42 -10.08
C TYR A 168 25.91 13.89 -9.13
N TYR A 169 26.16 12.60 -9.08
CA TYR A 169 27.26 12.04 -8.29
C TYR A 169 28.63 12.49 -8.79
N ALA A 170 28.85 12.62 -10.10
CA ALA A 170 30.08 13.15 -10.65
C ALA A 170 30.28 14.64 -10.28
N ASP A 171 29.20 15.41 -10.24
CA ASP A 171 29.23 16.82 -9.82
C ASP A 171 29.50 16.96 -8.33
N LEU A 172 28.90 16.09 -7.47
CA LEU A 172 29.21 16.02 -6.04
C LEU A 172 30.70 15.69 -5.81
N ALA A 173 31.21 14.66 -6.48
CA ALA A 173 32.61 14.25 -6.36
C ALA A 173 33.59 15.32 -6.85
N ALA A 174 33.19 16.14 -7.80
CA ALA A 174 33.97 17.27 -8.30
C ALA A 174 33.76 18.58 -7.53
N GLY A 175 32.94 18.59 -6.47
CA GLY A 175 32.62 19.78 -5.68
C GLY A 175 31.81 20.84 -6.45
N ARG A 176 31.14 20.47 -7.53
CA ARG A 176 30.34 21.37 -8.36
C ARG A 176 28.88 21.46 -7.93
N ALA A 177 28.38 20.51 -7.12
CA ALA A 177 27.01 20.53 -6.63
C ALA A 177 26.94 21.30 -5.31
N GLU A 178 26.04 22.27 -5.24
CA GLU A 178 25.89 23.13 -4.05
C GLU A 178 25.10 22.45 -2.91
N ALA A 179 24.33 21.42 -3.19
CA ALA A 179 23.42 20.82 -2.22
C ALA A 179 24.13 20.00 -1.12
N MET A 180 25.35 19.51 -1.38
CA MET A 180 26.15 18.75 -0.42
C MET A 180 27.63 18.93 -0.75
N GLY A 181 28.44 19.33 0.22
CA GLY A 181 29.89 19.45 0.04
C GLY A 181 30.55 18.08 -0.19
N TYR A 182 31.66 18.05 -0.90
CA TYR A 182 32.42 16.83 -1.20
C TYR A 182 32.83 16.07 0.08
N GLU A 183 33.28 16.78 1.10
CA GLU A 183 33.64 16.18 2.40
C GLU A 183 32.46 15.45 3.04
N THR A 184 31.30 16.11 3.11
CA THR A 184 30.07 15.51 3.66
C THR A 184 29.63 14.29 2.86
N PHE A 185 29.79 14.31 1.53
CA PHE A 185 29.48 13.17 0.68
C PHE A 185 30.44 11.99 0.91
N THR A 186 31.74 12.28 1.07
CA THR A 186 32.76 11.25 1.34
C THR A 186 32.55 10.60 2.71
N ASP A 187 32.27 11.40 3.73
CA ASP A 187 31.99 10.91 5.08
C ASP A 187 30.73 10.01 5.13
N TRP A 188 29.75 10.34 4.31
CA TRP A 188 28.52 9.55 4.23
C TRP A 188 28.67 8.24 3.46
N THR A 189 29.64 8.14 2.55
CA THR A 189 29.88 6.95 1.69
C THR A 189 31.02 6.04 2.18
N ALA A 190 31.76 6.45 3.21
CA ALA A 190 32.84 5.67 3.82
C ALA A 190 32.30 4.69 4.87
#